data_a4b0bff5fdec49d7c1ef0c50fd2f65af
#
_entry.id   a4b0bff5fdec49d7c1ef0c50fd2f65af
#
_cell.length_a   1.000
_cell.length_b   1.000
_cell.length_c   1.000
_cell.angle_alpha   90.00
_cell.angle_beta   90.00
_cell.angle_gamma   90.00
#
_symmetry.space_group_name_H-M   'P 1'
#
loop_
_entity.id
_entity.type
_entity.pdbx_description
1 polymer ?
#
loop_
_entity_poly.entity_id
_entity_poly.type
_entity_poly.pdbx_seq_one_letter_code
_entity_poly.pdbx_strand_id
1 'polypeptide(L)'
;MNITYKNCRLACLFAFYTFAFLLTEITVNMRAAVLWSESSVLGVYAGGLVCTGSGYIVYTFVQRNITNEKYRKFALLMASIVATMGIGVLLFTSGTIAIPAGWLALFCMGFLAAAIYYYMSCALLNNNYTGRIIGISMFLAVVLQYAVMNFFKGEILILMVLSLSVAGICSLIWNPLGDWCFEDALPYEQNPPTVPQAGIVAAIMVALMTFGFAFSDECVTFLDSKGELNVAAWPRLFYGAGLLIAGYLVDIGKRRYIYMITGIAFSLALLSPALLVPKFYNASMSVMYLYSGFYVMFLTTAFFDVAPKTAEPWLWAGMGRIVRSFTTAAVIFPADLVMSRFGIWGVIFANALATIGILLLVAYVNEQRRQAETKKLVQENEIRIARMDAVAKEELELAVSVVRQEALKAEERAQQRFDMAQSTARKALMELEEARNALDNSRAQVQALQESQDKAPKLQNFAELHELTPREKEVLELILSKEGTGKELAKELLISERVFQRYLTSIYDKTGTNSRIGLILYYYGQ
;
A
#
# COMPACT_ATOMS: atom_id res chain seq x y z
N MET A 1 5.50 19.23 -10.24
CA MET A 1 6.17 18.06 -10.89
C MET A 1 7.57 18.50 -11.27
N ASN A 2 8.60 18.03 -10.58
CA ASN A 2 9.97 18.25 -11.05
C ASN A 2 10.16 17.38 -12.30
N ILE A 3 10.20 18.02 -13.46
CA ILE A 3 10.44 17.35 -14.72
C ILE A 3 11.93 16.99 -14.74
N THR A 4 12.24 15.75 -14.37
CA THR A 4 13.59 15.22 -14.50
C THR A 4 13.79 14.75 -15.94
N TYR A 5 15.01 14.85 -16.45
CA TYR A 5 15.37 14.34 -17.79
C TYR A 5 14.98 12.86 -17.97
N LYS A 6 15.13 12.05 -16.91
CA LYS A 6 14.69 10.64 -16.86
C LYS A 6 13.19 10.51 -17.14
N ASN A 7 12.34 11.27 -16.43
CA ASN A 7 10.88 11.20 -16.60
C ASN A 7 10.46 11.63 -18.02
N CYS A 8 11.13 12.63 -18.61
CA CYS A 8 10.84 13.06 -19.97
C CYS A 8 11.18 11.97 -21.00
N ARG A 9 12.33 11.32 -20.90
CA ARG A 9 12.70 10.21 -21.79
C ARG A 9 11.77 9.01 -21.67
N LEU A 10 11.36 8.65 -20.45
CA LEU A 10 10.37 7.58 -20.23
C LEU A 10 9.03 7.94 -20.87
N ALA A 11 8.59 9.17 -20.71
CA ALA A 11 7.36 9.66 -21.36
C ALA A 11 7.46 9.61 -22.89
N CYS A 12 8.59 10.03 -23.47
CA CYS A 12 8.82 9.94 -24.91
C CYS A 12 8.83 8.48 -25.41
N LEU A 13 9.52 7.58 -24.72
CA LEU A 13 9.55 6.15 -25.07
C LEU A 13 8.14 5.58 -25.10
N PHE A 14 7.36 5.83 -24.05
CA PHE A 14 6.02 5.30 -23.94
C PHE A 14 5.04 5.95 -24.95
N ALA A 15 5.22 7.24 -25.24
CA ALA A 15 4.46 7.96 -26.24
C ALA A 15 4.72 7.42 -27.66
N PHE A 16 6.00 7.27 -28.06
CA PHE A 16 6.37 6.70 -29.37
C PHE A 16 5.84 5.28 -29.53
N TYR A 17 5.99 4.45 -28.50
CA TYR A 17 5.47 3.09 -28.53
C TYR A 17 3.94 3.10 -28.68
N THR A 18 3.22 3.83 -27.82
CA THR A 18 1.75 3.86 -27.84
C THR A 18 1.24 4.39 -29.17
N PHE A 19 1.86 5.43 -29.71
CA PHE A 19 1.53 5.98 -31.01
C PHE A 19 1.74 4.96 -32.13
N ALA A 20 2.92 4.32 -32.19
CA ALA A 20 3.22 3.31 -33.20
C ALA A 20 2.24 2.13 -33.15
N PHE A 21 1.92 1.67 -31.94
CA PHE A 21 0.95 0.60 -31.73
C PHE A 21 -0.45 0.97 -32.22
N LEU A 22 -0.98 2.12 -31.79
CA LEU A 22 -2.31 2.58 -32.18
C LEU A 22 -2.42 2.82 -33.69
N LEU A 23 -1.37 3.34 -34.31
CA LEU A 23 -1.34 3.56 -35.76
C LEU A 23 -1.25 2.24 -36.50
N THR A 24 -0.49 1.26 -36.00
CA THR A 24 -0.43 -0.09 -36.59
C THR A 24 -1.79 -0.79 -36.50
N GLU A 25 -2.43 -0.79 -35.31
CA GLU A 25 -3.73 -1.43 -35.08
C GLU A 25 -4.80 -0.88 -36.04
N ILE A 26 -4.92 0.45 -36.17
CA ILE A 26 -5.91 1.07 -37.05
C ILE A 26 -5.57 0.83 -38.53
N THR A 27 -4.28 0.82 -38.90
CA THR A 27 -3.85 0.54 -40.27
C THR A 27 -4.22 -0.88 -40.71
N VAL A 28 -4.04 -1.87 -39.82
CA VAL A 28 -4.45 -3.26 -40.06
C VAL A 28 -5.96 -3.34 -40.27
N ASN A 29 -6.76 -2.71 -39.41
CA ASN A 29 -8.21 -2.73 -39.50
C ASN A 29 -8.75 -2.01 -40.76
N MET A 30 -8.20 -0.83 -41.08
CA MET A 30 -8.56 -0.12 -42.31
C MET A 30 -8.22 -0.92 -43.56
N ARG A 31 -7.07 -1.57 -43.59
CA ARG A 31 -6.66 -2.39 -44.75
C ARG A 31 -7.50 -3.65 -44.84
N ALA A 32 -7.91 -4.25 -43.75
CA ALA A 32 -8.85 -5.38 -43.71
C ALA A 32 -10.19 -5.02 -44.32
N ALA A 33 -10.73 -3.84 -43.99
CA ALA A 33 -11.99 -3.34 -44.56
C ALA A 33 -11.93 -3.12 -46.07
N VAL A 34 -10.74 -2.78 -46.60
CA VAL A 34 -10.55 -2.59 -48.08
C VAL A 34 -10.35 -3.92 -48.80
N LEU A 35 -9.63 -4.86 -48.18
CA LEU A 35 -9.23 -6.13 -48.84
C LEU A 35 -10.29 -7.23 -48.74
N TRP A 36 -11.11 -7.21 -47.68
CA TRP A 36 -12.06 -8.27 -47.35
C TRP A 36 -13.46 -7.71 -47.09
N SER A 37 -14.46 -8.58 -46.95
CA SER A 37 -15.83 -8.16 -46.64
C SER A 37 -15.90 -7.62 -45.20
N GLU A 38 -16.87 -6.76 -44.92
CA GLU A 38 -17.12 -6.17 -43.60
C GLU A 38 -17.24 -7.25 -42.49
N SER A 39 -17.87 -8.39 -42.81
CA SER A 39 -17.98 -9.54 -41.85
C SER A 39 -16.63 -10.15 -41.46
N SER A 40 -15.59 -9.96 -42.28
CA SER A 40 -14.25 -10.48 -42.05
C SER A 40 -13.40 -9.54 -41.17
N VAL A 41 -13.77 -8.26 -41.09
CA VAL A 41 -13.01 -7.26 -40.30
C VAL A 41 -12.96 -7.63 -38.83
N LEU A 42 -14.07 -8.12 -38.24
CA LEU A 42 -14.11 -8.62 -36.86
C LEU A 42 -13.10 -9.75 -36.63
N GLY A 43 -13.03 -10.68 -37.58
CA GLY A 43 -12.07 -11.81 -37.49
C GLY A 43 -10.61 -11.31 -37.57
N VAL A 44 -10.33 -10.33 -38.41
CA VAL A 44 -9.00 -9.74 -38.54
C VAL A 44 -8.63 -8.99 -37.27
N TYR A 45 -9.56 -8.23 -36.70
CA TYR A 45 -9.35 -7.52 -35.45
C TYR A 45 -9.10 -8.50 -34.27
N ALA A 46 -9.96 -9.52 -34.10
CA ALA A 46 -9.77 -10.56 -33.10
C ALA A 46 -8.41 -11.27 -33.24
N GLY A 47 -8.03 -11.65 -34.48
CA GLY A 47 -6.73 -12.26 -34.75
C GLY A 47 -5.56 -11.34 -34.42
N GLY A 48 -5.67 -10.05 -34.72
CA GLY A 48 -4.68 -9.04 -34.37
C GLY A 48 -4.49 -8.91 -32.85
N LEU A 49 -5.59 -8.94 -32.10
CA LEU A 49 -5.55 -8.91 -30.62
C LEU A 49 -4.89 -10.17 -30.05
N VAL A 50 -5.23 -11.34 -30.56
CA VAL A 50 -4.57 -12.61 -30.15
C VAL A 50 -3.07 -12.56 -30.44
N CYS A 51 -2.68 -12.08 -31.63
CA CYS A 51 -1.27 -11.92 -31.99
C CYS A 51 -0.56 -10.94 -31.05
N THR A 52 -1.17 -9.80 -30.75
CA THR A 52 -0.61 -8.82 -29.79
C THR A 52 -0.44 -9.42 -28.40
N GLY A 53 -1.47 -10.08 -27.85
CA GLY A 53 -1.41 -10.75 -26.55
C GLY A 53 -0.36 -11.85 -26.51
N SER A 54 -0.23 -12.63 -27.58
CA SER A 54 0.80 -13.66 -27.73
C SER A 54 2.21 -13.08 -27.74
N GLY A 55 2.41 -11.92 -28.38
CA GLY A 55 3.67 -11.18 -28.37
C GLY A 55 4.13 -10.81 -26.94
N TYR A 56 3.22 -10.33 -26.09
CA TYR A 56 3.50 -10.09 -24.67
C TYR A 56 3.96 -11.37 -23.95
N ILE A 57 3.29 -12.49 -24.18
CA ILE A 57 3.63 -13.76 -23.54
C ILE A 57 5.00 -14.28 -24.03
N VAL A 58 5.27 -14.22 -25.33
CA VAL A 58 6.54 -14.71 -25.90
C VAL A 58 7.73 -13.92 -25.38
N TYR A 59 7.60 -12.61 -25.13
CA TYR A 59 8.65 -11.83 -24.50
C TYR A 59 9.07 -12.38 -23.14
N THR A 60 8.13 -12.95 -22.36
CA THR A 60 8.47 -13.53 -21.04
C THR A 60 9.44 -14.68 -21.16
N PHE A 61 9.33 -15.50 -22.20
CA PHE A 61 10.28 -16.59 -22.46
C PHE A 61 11.67 -16.06 -22.84
N VAL A 62 11.70 -14.97 -23.62
CA VAL A 62 12.96 -14.30 -23.98
C VAL A 62 13.64 -13.73 -22.74
N GLN A 63 12.90 -13.02 -21.91
CA GLN A 63 13.41 -12.44 -20.67
C GLN A 63 13.92 -13.50 -19.68
N ARG A 64 13.22 -14.63 -19.57
CA ARG A 64 13.56 -15.73 -18.67
C ARG A 64 14.80 -16.51 -19.13
N ASN A 65 14.93 -16.78 -20.44
CA ASN A 65 15.95 -17.68 -20.98
C ASN A 65 17.20 -16.96 -21.50
N ILE A 66 17.08 -15.69 -21.88
CA ILE A 66 18.20 -14.92 -22.41
C ILE A 66 18.73 -13.99 -21.33
N THR A 67 19.79 -14.38 -20.65
CA THR A 67 20.45 -13.57 -19.60
C THR A 67 21.31 -12.42 -20.15
N ASN A 68 21.80 -12.57 -21.38
CA ASN A 68 22.68 -11.58 -21.98
C ASN A 68 21.90 -10.38 -22.54
N GLU A 69 22.17 -9.19 -22.00
CA GLU A 69 21.55 -7.93 -22.38
C GLU A 69 21.65 -7.62 -23.88
N LYS A 70 22.81 -7.89 -24.50
CA LYS A 70 23.02 -7.64 -25.94
C LYS A 70 22.05 -8.45 -26.81
N TYR A 71 21.82 -9.72 -26.46
CA TYR A 71 20.89 -10.56 -27.20
C TYR A 71 19.44 -10.14 -26.96
N ARG A 72 19.07 -9.68 -25.75
CA ARG A 72 17.74 -9.10 -25.49
C ARG A 72 17.52 -7.84 -26.35
N LYS A 73 18.48 -6.91 -26.35
CA LYS A 73 18.41 -5.70 -27.21
C LYS A 73 18.32 -6.06 -28.70
N PHE A 74 19.09 -7.06 -29.13
CA PHE A 74 19.04 -7.54 -30.50
C PHE A 74 17.67 -8.13 -30.86
N ALA A 75 17.07 -8.93 -29.98
CA ALA A 75 15.71 -9.46 -30.18
C ALA A 75 14.66 -8.33 -30.31
N LEU A 76 14.76 -7.29 -29.51
CA LEU A 76 13.88 -6.11 -29.60
C LEU A 76 14.11 -5.34 -30.91
N LEU A 77 15.34 -5.17 -31.34
CA LEU A 77 15.67 -4.55 -32.63
C LEU A 77 15.10 -5.36 -33.79
N MET A 78 15.28 -6.69 -33.78
CA MET A 78 14.73 -7.57 -34.82
C MET A 78 13.20 -7.52 -34.86
N ALA A 79 12.53 -7.53 -33.69
CA ALA A 79 11.08 -7.37 -33.61
C ALA A 79 10.63 -6.01 -34.19
N SER A 80 11.39 -4.96 -33.95
CA SER A 80 11.11 -3.61 -34.50
C SER A 80 11.23 -3.58 -36.03
N ILE A 81 12.27 -4.21 -36.59
CA ILE A 81 12.47 -4.32 -38.04
C ILE A 81 11.35 -5.15 -38.67
N VAL A 82 11.03 -6.32 -38.09
CA VAL A 82 9.96 -7.20 -38.58
C VAL A 82 8.60 -6.51 -38.55
N ALA A 83 8.32 -5.75 -37.46
CA ALA A 83 7.09 -4.95 -37.36
C ALA A 83 6.97 -3.93 -38.50
N THR A 84 8.05 -3.18 -38.76
CA THR A 84 8.08 -2.17 -39.82
C THR A 84 7.95 -2.79 -41.22
N MET A 85 8.64 -3.91 -41.47
CA MET A 85 8.51 -4.68 -42.72
C MET A 85 7.10 -5.23 -42.91
N GLY A 86 6.51 -5.82 -41.83
CA GLY A 86 5.14 -6.32 -41.85
C GLY A 86 4.11 -5.26 -42.23
N ILE A 87 4.27 -4.04 -41.69
CA ILE A 87 3.42 -2.89 -42.09
C ILE A 87 3.66 -2.48 -43.53
N GLY A 88 4.91 -2.48 -43.98
CA GLY A 88 5.23 -2.23 -45.39
C GLY A 88 4.52 -3.23 -46.33
N VAL A 89 4.61 -4.53 -46.02
CA VAL A 89 3.88 -5.55 -46.79
C VAL A 89 2.37 -5.35 -46.73
N LEU A 90 1.80 -5.03 -45.55
CA LEU A 90 0.38 -4.76 -45.38
C LEU A 90 -0.10 -3.62 -46.27
N LEU A 91 0.65 -2.52 -46.35
CA LEU A 91 0.27 -1.32 -47.10
C LEU A 91 0.39 -1.50 -48.63
N PHE A 92 1.49 -2.11 -49.10
CA PHE A 92 1.82 -2.17 -50.51
C PHE A 92 1.46 -3.47 -51.21
N THR A 93 0.87 -4.44 -50.48
CA THR A 93 0.43 -5.70 -51.09
C THR A 93 -1.08 -5.84 -51.04
N SER A 94 -1.68 -6.29 -52.13
CA SER A 94 -3.13 -6.54 -52.24
C SER A 94 -3.52 -8.02 -52.13
N GLY A 95 -2.56 -8.88 -51.85
CA GLY A 95 -2.77 -10.33 -51.79
C GLY A 95 -3.14 -10.85 -50.40
N THR A 96 -3.35 -12.16 -50.32
CA THR A 96 -3.70 -12.90 -49.08
C THR A 96 -2.64 -12.79 -47.98
N ILE A 97 -1.41 -12.36 -48.31
CA ILE A 97 -0.28 -12.20 -47.40
C ILE A 97 -0.38 -10.89 -46.59
N ALA A 98 -1.14 -9.90 -47.05
CA ALA A 98 -1.23 -8.58 -46.41
C ALA A 98 -1.69 -8.68 -44.92
N ILE A 99 -2.79 -9.39 -44.68
CA ILE A 99 -3.34 -9.50 -43.31
C ILE A 99 -2.43 -10.29 -42.37
N PRO A 100 -1.91 -11.47 -42.75
CA PRO A 100 -0.89 -12.18 -41.92
C PRO A 100 0.35 -11.32 -41.60
N ALA A 101 0.80 -10.48 -42.57
CA ALA A 101 1.91 -9.56 -42.32
C ALA A 101 1.53 -8.48 -41.28
N GLY A 102 0.31 -7.97 -41.32
CA GLY A 102 -0.24 -7.07 -40.31
C GLY A 102 -0.34 -7.73 -38.91
N TRP A 103 -0.79 -8.97 -38.84
CA TRP A 103 -0.82 -9.75 -37.60
C TRP A 103 0.58 -10.00 -37.05
N LEU A 104 1.57 -10.30 -37.90
CA LEU A 104 2.96 -10.42 -37.50
C LEU A 104 3.51 -9.09 -36.94
N ALA A 105 3.15 -7.97 -37.59
CA ALA A 105 3.52 -6.65 -37.08
C ALA A 105 2.91 -6.40 -35.69
N LEU A 106 1.63 -6.71 -35.48
CA LEU A 106 0.96 -6.59 -34.17
C LEU A 106 1.56 -7.52 -33.11
N PHE A 107 1.95 -8.74 -33.49
CA PHE A 107 2.70 -9.64 -32.59
C PHE A 107 4.02 -9.03 -32.15
N CYS A 108 4.80 -8.49 -33.08
CA CYS A 108 6.06 -7.81 -32.78
C CYS A 108 5.87 -6.56 -31.92
N MET A 109 4.79 -5.80 -32.16
CA MET A 109 4.44 -4.67 -31.33
C MET A 109 4.04 -5.10 -29.91
N GLY A 110 3.34 -6.23 -29.73
CA GLY A 110 3.07 -6.83 -28.41
C GLY A 110 4.34 -7.27 -27.70
N PHE A 111 5.30 -7.84 -28.43
CA PHE A 111 6.60 -8.22 -27.90
C PHE A 111 7.42 -7.02 -27.41
N LEU A 112 7.47 -5.95 -28.19
CA LEU A 112 8.10 -4.67 -27.80
C LEU A 112 7.40 -4.05 -26.60
N ALA A 113 6.07 -4.11 -26.58
CA ALA A 113 5.27 -3.61 -25.48
C ALA A 113 5.65 -4.26 -24.15
N ALA A 114 5.75 -5.58 -24.11
CA ALA A 114 6.08 -6.30 -22.89
C ALA A 114 7.39 -5.79 -22.29
N ALA A 115 8.43 -5.59 -23.11
CA ALA A 115 9.69 -5.00 -22.68
C ALA A 115 9.49 -3.58 -22.12
N ILE A 116 8.78 -2.71 -22.85
CA ILE A 116 8.57 -1.31 -22.46
C ILE A 116 7.75 -1.21 -21.18
N TYR A 117 6.70 -2.02 -21.03
CA TYR A 117 5.89 -2.05 -19.80
C TYR A 117 6.71 -2.51 -18.60
N TYR A 118 7.54 -3.54 -18.78
CA TYR A 118 8.45 -4.00 -17.75
C TYR A 118 9.42 -2.90 -17.33
N TYR A 119 10.10 -2.24 -18.26
CA TYR A 119 11.03 -1.13 -17.96
C TYR A 119 10.34 0.04 -17.29
N MET A 120 9.16 0.41 -17.76
CA MET A 120 8.37 1.48 -17.16
C MET A 120 7.98 1.15 -15.72
N SER A 121 7.56 -0.08 -15.45
CA SER A 121 7.19 -0.51 -14.08
C SER A 121 8.37 -0.43 -13.12
N CYS A 122 9.58 -0.86 -13.55
CA CYS A 122 10.80 -0.75 -12.77
C CYS A 122 11.24 0.71 -12.56
N ALA A 123 11.27 1.50 -13.64
CA ALA A 123 11.74 2.87 -13.60
C ALA A 123 10.85 3.82 -12.81
N LEU A 124 9.56 3.51 -12.70
CA LEU A 124 8.54 4.30 -12.01
C LEU A 124 8.12 3.71 -10.65
N LEU A 125 8.83 2.68 -10.14
CA LEU A 125 8.45 1.93 -8.94
C LEU A 125 8.15 2.82 -7.72
N ASN A 126 8.94 3.83 -7.47
CA ASN A 126 8.77 4.74 -6.34
C ASN A 126 8.40 6.17 -6.78
N ASN A 127 7.89 6.33 -7.99
CA ASN A 127 7.55 7.64 -8.52
C ASN A 127 6.11 8.03 -8.15
N ASN A 128 5.94 9.17 -7.49
CA ASN A 128 4.62 9.71 -7.13
C ASN A 128 3.84 10.27 -8.33
N TYR A 129 4.45 10.36 -9.51
CA TYR A 129 3.88 10.94 -10.72
C TYR A 129 3.71 9.91 -11.86
N THR A 130 3.68 8.63 -11.54
CA THR A 130 3.57 7.54 -12.52
C THR A 130 2.34 7.69 -13.40
N GLY A 131 1.18 7.97 -12.82
CA GLY A 131 -0.06 8.15 -13.55
C GLY A 131 -0.01 9.33 -14.52
N ARG A 132 0.55 10.46 -14.08
CA ARG A 132 0.72 11.66 -14.95
C ARG A 132 1.69 11.40 -16.09
N ILE A 133 2.82 10.73 -15.83
CA ILE A 133 3.80 10.41 -16.89
C ILE A 133 3.16 9.52 -17.95
N ILE A 134 2.46 8.46 -17.54
CA ILE A 134 1.76 7.55 -18.45
C ILE A 134 0.62 8.27 -19.18
N GLY A 135 -0.20 9.03 -18.45
CA GLY A 135 -1.34 9.76 -19.00
C GLY A 135 -0.92 10.78 -20.06
N ILE A 136 0.13 11.58 -19.79
CA ILE A 136 0.67 12.54 -20.77
C ILE A 136 1.25 11.82 -22.00
N SER A 137 1.98 10.72 -21.79
CA SER A 137 2.56 9.95 -22.89
C SER A 137 1.48 9.39 -23.82
N MET A 138 0.44 8.79 -23.28
CA MET A 138 -0.66 8.24 -24.03
C MET A 138 -1.52 9.34 -24.67
N PHE A 139 -1.74 10.47 -23.99
CA PHE A 139 -2.41 11.64 -24.57
C PHE A 139 -1.70 12.13 -25.83
N LEU A 140 -0.38 12.32 -25.75
CA LEU A 140 0.42 12.73 -26.91
C LEU A 140 0.29 11.73 -28.07
N ALA A 141 0.32 10.44 -27.76
CA ALA A 141 0.15 9.38 -28.76
C ALA A 141 -1.22 9.46 -29.45
N VAL A 142 -2.31 9.69 -28.71
CA VAL A 142 -3.67 9.82 -29.23
C VAL A 142 -3.81 11.07 -30.11
N VAL A 143 -3.25 12.20 -29.68
CA VAL A 143 -3.27 13.44 -30.45
C VAL A 143 -2.49 13.29 -31.74
N LEU A 144 -1.30 12.67 -31.70
CA LEU A 144 -0.51 12.39 -32.90
C LEU A 144 -1.24 11.43 -33.85
N GLN A 145 -1.86 10.36 -33.31
CA GLN A 145 -2.67 9.45 -34.13
C GLN A 145 -3.84 10.18 -34.78
N TYR A 146 -4.57 11.00 -34.03
CA TYR A 146 -5.67 11.80 -34.57
C TYR A 146 -5.18 12.74 -35.70
N ALA A 147 -4.04 13.40 -35.50
CA ALA A 147 -3.45 14.28 -36.50
C ALA A 147 -3.05 13.51 -37.78
N VAL A 148 -2.40 12.36 -37.65
CA VAL A 148 -2.02 11.54 -38.81
C VAL A 148 -3.24 11.06 -39.57
N MET A 149 -4.27 10.59 -38.90
CA MET A 149 -5.47 10.06 -39.51
C MET A 149 -6.31 11.12 -40.27
N ASN A 150 -6.35 12.36 -39.77
CA ASN A 150 -7.20 13.40 -40.33
C ASN A 150 -6.46 14.33 -41.30
N PHE A 151 -5.16 14.59 -41.10
CA PHE A 151 -4.41 15.58 -41.88
C PHE A 151 -3.41 14.98 -42.87
N PHE A 152 -2.97 13.72 -42.62
CA PHE A 152 -1.96 13.08 -43.44
C PHE A 152 -2.55 11.89 -44.20
N LYS A 153 -2.73 12.05 -45.49
CA LYS A 153 -3.27 11.01 -46.36
C LYS A 153 -2.14 10.41 -47.20
N GLY A 154 -2.02 9.09 -47.22
CA GLY A 154 -1.10 8.36 -48.07
C GLY A 154 -0.33 7.24 -47.32
N GLU A 155 -0.26 6.08 -47.97
CA GLU A 155 0.36 4.86 -47.40
C GLU A 155 1.86 5.04 -47.12
N ILE A 156 2.58 5.75 -48.01
CA ILE A 156 4.01 6.05 -47.85
C ILE A 156 4.24 6.89 -46.58
N LEU A 157 3.40 7.90 -46.35
CA LEU A 157 3.55 8.78 -45.20
C LEU A 157 3.27 8.05 -43.89
N ILE A 158 2.26 7.17 -43.86
CA ILE A 158 1.96 6.30 -42.70
C ILE A 158 3.18 5.42 -42.42
N LEU A 159 3.78 4.79 -43.42
CA LEU A 159 4.98 3.96 -43.24
C LEU A 159 6.17 4.79 -42.76
N MET A 160 6.40 5.98 -43.28
CA MET A 160 7.48 6.88 -42.85
C MET A 160 7.31 7.26 -41.37
N VAL A 161 6.12 7.68 -40.96
CA VAL A 161 5.82 8.07 -39.56
C VAL A 161 5.97 6.89 -38.59
N LEU A 162 5.50 5.69 -39.00
CA LEU A 162 5.69 4.47 -38.22
C LEU A 162 7.17 4.09 -38.10
N SER A 163 7.91 4.12 -39.23
CA SER A 163 9.35 3.83 -39.24
C SER A 163 10.13 4.78 -38.34
N LEU A 164 9.81 6.07 -38.37
CA LEU A 164 10.43 7.09 -37.52
C LEU A 164 10.12 6.85 -36.03
N SER A 165 8.87 6.48 -35.71
CA SER A 165 8.46 6.18 -34.34
C SER A 165 9.17 4.94 -33.82
N VAL A 166 9.26 3.88 -34.61
CA VAL A 166 9.98 2.64 -34.26
C VAL A 166 11.48 2.92 -34.12
N ALA A 167 12.09 3.73 -34.99
CA ALA A 167 13.47 4.17 -34.83
C ALA A 167 13.68 4.94 -33.52
N GLY A 168 12.74 5.81 -33.15
CA GLY A 168 12.72 6.49 -31.84
C GLY A 168 12.69 5.52 -30.66
N ILE A 169 11.84 4.51 -30.72
CA ILE A 169 11.78 3.44 -29.71
C ILE A 169 13.13 2.71 -29.62
N CYS A 170 13.69 2.27 -30.74
CA CYS A 170 14.98 1.59 -30.78
C CYS A 170 16.11 2.44 -30.20
N SER A 171 16.17 3.72 -30.56
CA SER A 171 17.16 4.65 -30.02
C SER A 171 17.07 4.82 -28.51
N LEU A 172 15.87 4.91 -27.97
CA LEU A 172 15.63 5.05 -26.52
C LEU A 172 15.90 3.76 -25.74
N ILE A 173 15.65 2.59 -26.34
CA ILE A 173 15.96 1.28 -25.75
C ILE A 173 17.48 1.00 -25.81
N TRP A 174 18.13 1.35 -26.94
CA TRP A 174 19.55 1.07 -27.15
C TRP A 174 20.46 1.89 -26.25
N ASN A 175 20.05 3.11 -25.95
CA ASN A 175 20.80 4.01 -25.05
C ASN A 175 19.98 4.33 -23.80
N PRO A 176 19.86 3.38 -22.85
CA PRO A 176 19.05 3.55 -21.66
C PRO A 176 19.62 4.61 -20.71
N LEU A 177 18.73 5.20 -19.94
CA LEU A 177 19.09 6.10 -18.84
C LEU A 177 19.43 5.30 -17.59
N GLY A 178 20.71 4.97 -17.44
CA GLY A 178 21.20 4.21 -16.29
C GLY A 178 20.87 2.71 -16.34
N ASP A 179 21.23 2.01 -15.30
CA ASP A 179 21.31 0.54 -15.25
C ASP A 179 19.97 -0.18 -15.11
N TRP A 180 18.87 0.55 -15.06
CA TRP A 180 17.55 -0.01 -14.82
C TRP A 180 16.92 -0.76 -16.00
N CYS A 181 17.43 -0.59 -17.21
CA CYS A 181 16.74 -1.03 -18.43
C CYS A 181 16.80 -2.53 -18.67
N PHE A 182 17.78 -3.24 -18.15
CA PHE A 182 17.95 -4.67 -18.42
C PHE A 182 18.49 -5.46 -17.23
N GLU A 183 18.64 -4.83 -16.08
CA GLU A 183 19.10 -5.48 -14.88
C GLU A 183 17.96 -6.21 -14.16
N ASP A 184 18.28 -7.41 -13.68
CA ASP A 184 17.39 -8.24 -12.87
C ASP A 184 17.25 -7.73 -11.41
N ALA A 185 17.78 -6.53 -11.14
CA ALA A 185 17.91 -5.99 -9.79
C ALA A 185 16.69 -5.17 -9.35
N LEU A 186 15.55 -5.82 -9.24
CA LEU A 186 14.52 -5.33 -8.33
C LEU A 186 14.80 -5.89 -6.93
N PRO A 187 14.74 -5.07 -5.86
CA PRO A 187 14.84 -5.59 -4.50
C PRO A 187 13.62 -6.46 -4.22
N TYR A 188 13.76 -7.75 -4.39
CA TYR A 188 12.73 -8.72 -4.08
C TYR A 188 12.57 -8.89 -2.57
N GLU A 189 11.34 -8.94 -2.09
CA GLU A 189 11.03 -9.63 -0.84
C GLU A 189 11.56 -11.08 -0.95
N GLN A 190 12.10 -11.62 0.12
CA GLN A 190 12.49 -13.02 0.16
C GLN A 190 11.27 -13.88 -0.17
N ASN A 191 11.30 -14.60 -1.31
CA ASN A 191 10.22 -15.41 -1.86
C ASN A 191 8.97 -14.63 -2.34
N PRO A 192 9.06 -13.83 -3.41
CA PRO A 192 7.89 -13.17 -3.98
C PRO A 192 6.92 -14.18 -4.60
N PRO A 193 5.59 -13.97 -4.49
CA PRO A 193 4.62 -14.88 -5.07
C PRO A 193 4.69 -14.88 -6.61
N THR A 194 4.62 -16.05 -7.21
CA THR A 194 4.48 -16.21 -8.68
C THR A 194 3.14 -15.63 -9.16
N VAL A 195 2.08 -15.83 -8.36
CA VAL A 195 0.73 -15.34 -8.66
C VAL A 195 0.24 -14.50 -7.48
N PRO A 196 0.38 -13.16 -7.55
CA PRO A 196 -0.06 -12.28 -6.49
C PRO A 196 -1.58 -12.13 -6.48
N GLN A 197 -2.20 -12.22 -5.31
CA GLN A 197 -3.66 -12.04 -5.16
C GLN A 197 -4.14 -10.69 -5.72
N ALA A 198 -3.38 -9.61 -5.48
CA ALA A 198 -3.68 -8.30 -6.03
C ALA A 198 -3.67 -8.28 -7.57
N GLY A 199 -2.79 -9.06 -8.19
CA GLY A 199 -2.71 -9.24 -9.65
C GLY A 199 -3.93 -9.96 -10.21
N ILE A 200 -4.39 -11.03 -9.55
CA ILE A 200 -5.62 -11.74 -9.95
C ILE A 200 -6.82 -10.80 -9.89
N VAL A 201 -6.98 -10.07 -8.79
CA VAL A 201 -8.08 -9.11 -8.62
C VAL A 201 -8.05 -8.03 -9.70
N ALA A 202 -6.87 -7.48 -10.01
CA ALA A 202 -6.69 -6.52 -11.09
C ALA A 202 -7.04 -7.13 -12.46
N ALA A 203 -6.65 -8.37 -12.72
CA ALA A 203 -6.95 -9.09 -13.96
C ALA A 203 -8.47 -9.34 -14.13
N ILE A 204 -9.16 -9.75 -13.07
CA ILE A 204 -10.62 -9.90 -13.08
C ILE A 204 -11.29 -8.55 -13.35
N MET A 205 -10.84 -7.47 -12.70
CA MET A 205 -11.36 -6.12 -12.95
C MET A 205 -11.18 -5.72 -14.41
N VAL A 206 -10.00 -5.94 -14.99
CA VAL A 206 -9.74 -5.67 -16.41
C VAL A 206 -10.63 -6.52 -17.31
N ALA A 207 -10.81 -7.80 -17.03
CA ALA A 207 -11.68 -8.68 -17.81
C ALA A 207 -13.13 -8.19 -17.82
N LEU A 208 -13.69 -7.84 -16.67
CA LEU A 208 -15.06 -7.29 -16.54
C LEU A 208 -15.22 -5.96 -17.29
N MET A 209 -14.24 -5.06 -17.12
CA MET A 209 -14.27 -3.77 -17.84
C MET A 209 -14.13 -3.95 -19.34
N THR A 210 -13.27 -4.89 -19.78
CA THR A 210 -13.09 -5.22 -21.19
C THR A 210 -14.35 -5.82 -21.79
N PHE A 211 -15.01 -6.71 -21.04
CA PHE A 211 -16.29 -7.28 -21.44
C PHE A 211 -17.30 -6.16 -21.75
N GLY A 212 -17.57 -5.29 -20.79
CA GLY A 212 -18.54 -4.20 -21.00
C GLY A 212 -18.09 -3.19 -22.08
N PHE A 213 -16.79 -2.89 -22.15
CA PHE A 213 -16.26 -2.01 -23.19
C PHE A 213 -16.44 -2.61 -24.59
N ALA A 214 -16.17 -3.90 -24.79
CA ALA A 214 -16.31 -4.55 -26.08
C ALA A 214 -17.76 -4.49 -26.62
N PHE A 215 -18.76 -4.63 -25.76
CA PHE A 215 -20.17 -4.46 -26.15
C PHE A 215 -20.49 -3.01 -26.57
N SER A 216 -19.93 -2.03 -25.87
CA SER A 216 -20.15 -0.61 -26.22
C SER A 216 -19.42 -0.23 -27.52
N ASP A 217 -18.20 -0.73 -27.71
CA ASP A 217 -17.37 -0.49 -28.89
C ASP A 217 -18.00 -1.12 -30.15
N GLU A 218 -18.54 -2.34 -30.01
CA GLU A 218 -19.27 -3.02 -31.09
C GLU A 218 -20.49 -2.23 -31.52
N CYS A 219 -21.23 -1.66 -30.58
CA CYS A 219 -22.39 -0.82 -30.90
C CYS A 219 -22.02 0.41 -31.70
N VAL A 220 -20.93 1.07 -31.36
CA VAL A 220 -20.40 2.24 -32.08
C VAL A 220 -19.86 1.83 -33.45
N THR A 221 -19.12 0.71 -33.53
CA THR A 221 -18.58 0.18 -34.79
C THR A 221 -19.70 -0.22 -35.75
N PHE A 222 -20.77 -0.83 -35.27
CA PHE A 222 -21.94 -1.17 -36.06
C PHE A 222 -22.64 0.07 -36.67
N LEU A 223 -22.74 1.17 -35.91
CA LEU A 223 -23.31 2.41 -36.41
C LEU A 223 -22.36 3.14 -37.39
N ASP A 224 -21.05 3.04 -37.18
CA ASP A 224 -20.02 3.56 -38.08
C ASP A 224 -20.06 2.82 -39.45
N SER A 225 -20.19 1.49 -39.42
CA SER A 225 -20.33 0.69 -40.65
C SER A 225 -21.58 1.01 -41.46
N LYS A 226 -22.64 1.51 -40.81
CA LYS A 226 -23.85 2.02 -41.49
C LYS A 226 -23.73 3.46 -41.98
N GLY A 227 -22.62 4.12 -41.70
CA GLY A 227 -22.43 5.54 -42.01
C GLY A 227 -23.26 6.50 -41.16
N GLU A 228 -23.88 6.02 -40.09
CA GLU A 228 -24.69 6.82 -39.16
C GLU A 228 -23.86 7.68 -38.23
N LEU A 229 -22.62 7.25 -37.92
CA LEU A 229 -21.66 8.02 -37.15
C LEU A 229 -20.25 7.88 -37.74
N ASN A 230 -19.29 8.66 -37.23
CA ASN A 230 -17.88 8.58 -37.63
C ASN A 230 -16.99 8.42 -36.40
N VAL A 231 -16.41 7.25 -36.23
CA VAL A 231 -15.52 6.89 -35.11
C VAL A 231 -14.24 7.73 -35.10
N ALA A 232 -13.76 8.21 -36.26
CA ALA A 232 -12.57 9.05 -36.36
C ALA A 232 -12.85 10.54 -36.10
N ALA A 233 -14.10 10.93 -35.81
CA ALA A 233 -14.49 12.32 -35.56
C ALA A 233 -13.87 12.88 -34.25
N TRP A 234 -14.05 14.19 -34.07
CA TRP A 234 -13.52 14.94 -32.93
C TRP A 234 -13.82 14.36 -31.50
N PRO A 235 -14.93 13.63 -31.23
CA PRO A 235 -15.17 13.02 -29.92
C PRO A 235 -14.03 12.10 -29.48
N ARG A 236 -13.24 11.55 -30.41
CA ARG A 236 -12.05 10.73 -30.09
C ARG A 236 -11.01 11.48 -29.24
N LEU A 237 -10.96 12.81 -29.31
CA LEU A 237 -10.08 13.62 -28.44
C LEU A 237 -10.41 13.51 -26.95
N PHE A 238 -11.66 13.14 -26.60
CA PHE A 238 -12.04 12.86 -25.23
C PHE A 238 -11.32 11.64 -24.65
N TYR A 239 -10.86 10.70 -25.47
CA TYR A 239 -9.97 9.64 -25.02
C TYR A 239 -8.66 10.21 -24.45
N GLY A 240 -8.06 11.16 -25.14
CA GLY A 240 -6.89 11.88 -24.64
C GLY A 240 -7.18 12.63 -23.34
N ALA A 241 -8.31 13.36 -23.29
CA ALA A 241 -8.72 14.06 -22.07
C ALA A 241 -8.92 13.08 -20.89
N GLY A 242 -9.56 11.93 -21.15
CA GLY A 242 -9.74 10.86 -20.15
C GLY A 242 -8.41 10.32 -19.61
N LEU A 243 -7.42 10.13 -20.48
CA LEU A 243 -6.07 9.69 -20.09
C LEU A 243 -5.38 10.72 -19.19
N LEU A 244 -5.48 12.01 -19.47
CA LEU A 244 -4.90 13.07 -18.63
C LEU A 244 -5.58 13.14 -17.26
N ILE A 245 -6.93 13.15 -17.24
CA ILE A 245 -7.71 13.22 -16.01
C ILE A 245 -7.45 11.97 -15.15
N ALA A 246 -7.54 10.78 -15.76
CA ALA A 246 -7.28 9.53 -15.05
C ALA A 246 -5.84 9.46 -14.55
N GLY A 247 -4.85 9.89 -15.34
CA GLY A 247 -3.45 9.94 -14.94
C GLY A 247 -3.21 10.83 -13.72
N TYR A 248 -3.89 11.97 -13.67
CA TYR A 248 -3.84 12.84 -12.49
C TYR A 248 -4.50 12.21 -11.26
N LEU A 249 -5.71 11.66 -11.41
CA LEU A 249 -6.49 11.07 -10.33
C LEU A 249 -5.84 9.80 -9.75
N VAL A 250 -5.20 9.00 -10.60
CA VAL A 250 -4.48 7.79 -10.18
C VAL A 250 -3.34 8.11 -9.21
N ASP A 251 -2.65 9.23 -9.37
CA ASP A 251 -1.55 9.62 -8.48
C ASP A 251 -2.02 10.13 -7.12
N ILE A 252 -3.32 10.47 -6.96
CA ILE A 252 -3.89 10.91 -5.69
C ILE A 252 -3.88 9.76 -4.68
N GLY A 253 -3.40 10.04 -3.46
CA GLY A 253 -3.34 9.03 -2.39
C GLY A 253 -2.44 7.84 -2.72
N LYS A 254 -1.39 8.02 -3.53
CA LYS A 254 -0.46 6.96 -3.95
C LYS A 254 -1.20 5.76 -4.56
N ARG A 255 -2.11 6.02 -5.48
CA ARG A 255 -2.90 5.03 -6.23
C ARG A 255 -3.90 4.21 -5.38
N ARG A 256 -4.14 4.64 -4.14
CA ARG A 256 -5.04 3.94 -3.22
C ARG A 256 -6.47 3.80 -3.77
N TYR A 257 -6.95 4.80 -4.50
CA TYR A 257 -8.35 4.89 -4.95
C TYR A 257 -8.58 4.44 -6.39
N ILE A 258 -7.57 3.87 -7.06
CA ILE A 258 -7.64 3.53 -8.49
C ILE A 258 -8.83 2.63 -8.85
N TYR A 259 -9.11 1.59 -8.04
CA TYR A 259 -10.24 0.68 -8.27
C TYR A 259 -11.58 1.40 -8.16
N MET A 260 -11.73 2.24 -7.13
CA MET A 260 -12.96 3.00 -6.90
C MET A 260 -13.19 4.04 -8.01
N ILE A 261 -12.18 4.84 -8.35
CA ILE A 261 -12.26 5.86 -9.40
C ILE A 261 -12.64 5.22 -10.74
N THR A 262 -11.99 4.12 -11.09
CA THR A 262 -12.24 3.44 -12.36
C THR A 262 -13.59 2.74 -12.37
N GLY A 263 -14.03 2.14 -11.24
CA GLY A 263 -15.36 1.55 -11.11
C GLY A 263 -16.48 2.59 -11.27
N ILE A 264 -16.33 3.78 -10.68
CA ILE A 264 -17.28 4.89 -10.85
C ILE A 264 -17.27 5.36 -12.32
N ALA A 265 -16.11 5.53 -12.94
CA ALA A 265 -16.00 5.92 -14.32
C ALA A 265 -16.68 4.90 -15.26
N PHE A 266 -16.55 3.59 -14.97
CA PHE A 266 -17.25 2.55 -15.72
C PHE A 266 -18.77 2.64 -15.56
N SER A 267 -19.25 2.88 -14.34
CA SER A 267 -20.68 3.03 -14.08
C SER A 267 -21.29 4.20 -14.88
N LEU A 268 -20.53 5.30 -15.03
CA LEU A 268 -20.93 6.41 -15.88
C LEU A 268 -20.90 6.06 -17.38
N ALA A 269 -20.03 5.17 -17.81
CA ALA A 269 -19.95 4.70 -19.20
C ALA A 269 -21.20 3.93 -19.66
N LEU A 270 -22.03 3.42 -18.72
CA LEU A 270 -23.35 2.86 -19.04
C LEU A 270 -24.27 3.85 -19.74
N LEU A 271 -24.06 5.15 -19.54
CA LEU A 271 -24.81 6.19 -20.22
C LEU A 271 -24.51 6.24 -21.73
N SER A 272 -23.34 5.78 -22.16
CA SER A 272 -22.95 5.82 -23.57
C SER A 272 -23.92 5.08 -24.49
N PRO A 273 -24.24 3.78 -24.30
CA PRO A 273 -25.24 3.11 -25.14
C PRO A 273 -26.63 3.74 -25.06
N ALA A 274 -27.03 4.25 -23.89
CA ALA A 274 -28.33 4.91 -23.73
C ALA A 274 -28.44 6.23 -24.50
N LEU A 275 -27.30 6.89 -24.78
CA LEU A 275 -27.23 8.12 -25.58
C LEU A 275 -27.07 7.85 -27.09
N LEU A 276 -27.03 6.59 -27.54
CA LEU A 276 -26.88 6.22 -28.93
C LEU A 276 -28.19 6.41 -29.71
N VAL A 277 -28.61 7.67 -29.80
CA VAL A 277 -29.71 8.11 -30.66
C VAL A 277 -29.15 9.20 -31.62
N PRO A 278 -29.66 9.33 -32.83
CA PRO A 278 -29.05 10.16 -33.88
C PRO A 278 -28.68 11.58 -33.45
N LYS A 279 -29.51 12.18 -32.59
CA LYS A 279 -29.28 13.55 -32.08
C LYS A 279 -28.12 13.64 -31.08
N PHE A 280 -27.72 12.55 -30.43
CA PHE A 280 -26.74 12.53 -29.32
C PHE A 280 -25.53 11.62 -29.58
N TYR A 281 -25.30 11.15 -30.83
CA TYR A 281 -24.17 10.27 -31.16
C TYR A 281 -22.82 10.82 -30.69
N ASN A 282 -22.55 12.11 -30.93
CA ASN A 282 -21.30 12.74 -30.48
C ASN A 282 -21.17 12.77 -28.95
N ALA A 283 -22.26 12.94 -28.20
CA ALA A 283 -22.26 12.89 -26.75
C ALA A 283 -21.98 11.47 -26.25
N SER A 284 -22.65 10.47 -26.82
CA SER A 284 -22.40 9.06 -26.52
C SER A 284 -20.93 8.69 -26.74
N MET A 285 -20.37 9.00 -27.90
CA MET A 285 -18.96 8.76 -28.22
C MET A 285 -18.02 9.49 -27.26
N SER A 286 -18.32 10.74 -26.90
CA SER A 286 -17.49 11.52 -25.96
C SER A 286 -17.43 10.86 -24.59
N VAL A 287 -18.57 10.37 -24.09
CA VAL A 287 -18.64 9.64 -22.81
C VAL A 287 -17.84 8.33 -22.90
N MET A 288 -18.04 7.55 -23.95
CA MET A 288 -17.34 6.29 -24.18
C MET A 288 -15.80 6.51 -24.25
N TYR A 289 -15.36 7.48 -25.03
CA TYR A 289 -13.95 7.77 -25.17
C TYR A 289 -13.32 8.32 -23.89
N LEU A 290 -14.04 9.19 -23.16
CA LEU A 290 -13.57 9.67 -21.86
C LEU A 290 -13.35 8.51 -20.90
N TYR A 291 -14.31 7.61 -20.81
CA TYR A 291 -14.19 6.40 -19.99
C TYR A 291 -13.04 5.50 -20.46
N SER A 292 -12.83 5.35 -21.77
CA SER A 292 -11.73 4.55 -22.32
C SER A 292 -10.38 4.99 -21.78
N GLY A 293 -10.21 6.29 -21.53
CA GLY A 293 -9.00 6.83 -20.89
C GLY A 293 -8.80 6.29 -19.48
N PHE A 294 -9.85 6.25 -18.65
CA PHE A 294 -9.79 5.67 -17.29
C PHE A 294 -9.49 4.17 -17.33
N TYR A 295 -10.16 3.46 -18.23
CA TYR A 295 -9.95 2.03 -18.42
C TYR A 295 -8.51 1.72 -18.80
N VAL A 296 -7.95 2.42 -19.78
CA VAL A 296 -6.57 2.21 -20.25
C VAL A 296 -5.54 2.60 -19.18
N MET A 297 -5.80 3.64 -18.41
CA MET A 297 -4.96 4.00 -17.27
C MET A 297 -4.98 2.93 -16.18
N PHE A 298 -6.14 2.38 -15.85
CA PHE A 298 -6.25 1.30 -14.87
C PHE A 298 -5.46 0.05 -15.29
N LEU A 299 -5.72 -0.46 -16.50
CA LEU A 299 -5.07 -1.68 -17.01
C LEU A 299 -3.54 -1.57 -17.15
N THR A 300 -3.02 -0.35 -17.16
CA THR A 300 -1.58 -0.09 -17.20
C THR A 300 -1.00 0.08 -15.78
N THR A 301 -1.56 1.03 -15.02
CA THR A 301 -0.95 1.45 -13.74
C THR A 301 -1.18 0.45 -12.61
N ALA A 302 -2.31 -0.28 -12.60
CA ALA A 302 -2.55 -1.31 -11.59
C ALA A 302 -1.50 -2.42 -11.61
N PHE A 303 -1.08 -2.81 -12.82
CA PHE A 303 -0.06 -3.86 -12.98
C PHE A 303 1.37 -3.35 -12.78
N PHE A 304 1.63 -2.07 -12.98
CA PHE A 304 2.92 -1.47 -12.62
C PHE A 304 3.18 -1.52 -11.10
N ASP A 305 2.13 -1.49 -10.28
CA ASP A 305 2.25 -1.64 -8.82
C ASP A 305 2.38 -3.10 -8.36
N VAL A 306 1.85 -4.02 -9.16
CA VAL A 306 1.87 -5.47 -8.88
C VAL A 306 3.17 -6.11 -9.34
N ALA A 307 3.62 -5.80 -10.55
CA ALA A 307 4.74 -6.45 -11.21
C ALA A 307 6.02 -6.51 -10.35
N PRO A 308 6.49 -5.41 -9.73
CA PRO A 308 7.72 -5.43 -8.94
C PRO A 308 7.67 -6.33 -7.70
N LYS A 309 6.50 -6.78 -7.30
CA LYS A 309 6.26 -7.62 -6.10
C LYS A 309 6.07 -9.10 -6.45
N THR A 310 6.39 -9.49 -7.66
CA THR A 310 6.18 -10.86 -8.16
C THR A 310 7.48 -11.51 -8.58
N ALA A 311 7.48 -12.84 -8.66
CA ALA A 311 8.61 -13.60 -9.17
C ALA A 311 8.83 -13.40 -10.70
N GLU A 312 7.80 -12.96 -11.43
CA GLU A 312 7.85 -12.74 -12.87
C GLU A 312 7.36 -11.32 -13.25
N PRO A 313 8.12 -10.26 -12.87
CA PRO A 313 7.68 -8.87 -13.07
C PRO A 313 7.48 -8.50 -14.53
N TRP A 314 8.25 -9.11 -15.45
CA TRP A 314 8.11 -8.90 -16.90
C TRP A 314 6.78 -9.41 -17.47
N LEU A 315 6.20 -10.47 -16.89
CA LEU A 315 4.87 -10.96 -17.27
C LEU A 315 3.78 -10.04 -16.67
N TRP A 316 3.88 -9.79 -15.37
CA TRP A 316 2.85 -9.04 -14.65
C TRP A 316 2.76 -7.56 -15.07
N ALA A 317 3.84 -6.94 -15.52
CA ALA A 317 3.81 -5.57 -16.02
C ALA A 317 2.90 -5.42 -17.25
N GLY A 318 2.86 -6.41 -18.13
CA GLY A 318 2.02 -6.45 -19.33
C GLY A 318 0.66 -7.12 -19.15
N MET A 319 0.37 -7.71 -17.98
CA MET A 319 -0.79 -8.58 -17.77
C MET A 319 -2.12 -7.90 -18.09
N GLY A 320 -2.27 -6.60 -17.78
CA GLY A 320 -3.48 -5.86 -18.12
C GLY A 320 -3.76 -5.83 -19.63
N ARG A 321 -2.73 -5.72 -20.44
CA ARG A 321 -2.84 -5.76 -21.91
C ARG A 321 -3.11 -7.17 -22.43
N ILE A 322 -2.48 -8.17 -21.82
CA ILE A 322 -2.72 -9.59 -22.16
C ILE A 322 -4.19 -9.93 -21.91
N VAL A 323 -4.70 -9.64 -20.70
CA VAL A 323 -6.09 -9.90 -20.34
C VAL A 323 -7.05 -9.16 -21.27
N ARG A 324 -6.82 -7.86 -21.51
CA ARG A 324 -7.62 -7.09 -22.47
C ARG A 324 -7.66 -7.77 -23.83
N SER A 325 -6.50 -8.10 -24.40
CA SER A 325 -6.40 -8.64 -25.76
C SER A 325 -7.17 -9.94 -25.92
N PHE A 326 -6.99 -10.89 -25.03
CA PHE A 326 -7.69 -12.17 -25.10
C PHE A 326 -9.17 -12.08 -24.75
N THR A 327 -9.54 -11.23 -23.77
CA THR A 327 -10.96 -11.01 -23.42
C THR A 327 -11.70 -10.35 -24.57
N THR A 328 -11.15 -9.30 -25.20
CA THR A 328 -11.79 -8.66 -26.36
C THR A 328 -11.94 -9.66 -27.51
N ALA A 329 -10.88 -10.41 -27.83
CA ALA A 329 -10.93 -11.42 -28.91
C ALA A 329 -11.99 -12.50 -28.64
N ALA A 330 -12.22 -12.88 -27.40
CA ALA A 330 -13.24 -13.87 -27.01
C ALA A 330 -14.66 -13.30 -27.02
N VAL A 331 -14.81 -12.00 -26.71
CA VAL A 331 -16.14 -11.37 -26.50
C VAL A 331 -16.69 -10.70 -27.76
N ILE A 332 -15.85 -10.34 -28.73
CA ILE A 332 -16.26 -9.53 -29.89
C ILE A 332 -17.37 -10.22 -30.72
N PHE A 333 -17.26 -11.51 -30.98
CA PHE A 333 -18.30 -12.26 -31.72
C PHE A 333 -19.61 -12.43 -30.92
N PRO A 334 -19.60 -12.78 -29.62
CA PRO A 334 -20.78 -12.66 -28.77
C PRO A 334 -21.41 -11.27 -28.74
N ALA A 335 -20.58 -10.21 -28.73
CA ALA A 335 -21.08 -8.82 -28.72
C ALA A 335 -21.80 -8.46 -30.02
N ASP A 336 -21.24 -8.82 -31.18
CA ASP A 336 -21.87 -8.66 -32.50
C ASP A 336 -23.21 -9.45 -32.57
N LEU A 337 -23.22 -10.70 -32.11
CA LEU A 337 -24.44 -11.51 -32.04
C LEU A 337 -25.53 -10.88 -31.15
N VAL A 338 -25.15 -10.33 -30.01
CA VAL A 338 -26.10 -9.66 -29.10
C VAL A 338 -26.59 -8.37 -29.73
N MET A 339 -25.69 -7.57 -30.35
CA MET A 339 -26.07 -6.34 -31.02
C MET A 339 -27.01 -6.61 -32.20
N SER A 340 -26.74 -7.62 -33.00
CA SER A 340 -27.57 -7.98 -34.16
C SER A 340 -28.95 -8.52 -33.78
N ARG A 341 -29.07 -9.25 -32.63
CA ARG A 341 -30.35 -9.86 -32.20
C ARG A 341 -31.17 -8.97 -31.28
N PHE A 342 -30.54 -8.28 -30.37
CA PHE A 342 -31.20 -7.53 -29.28
C PHE A 342 -30.97 -6.02 -29.36
N GLY A 343 -30.14 -5.57 -30.32
CA GLY A 343 -29.81 -4.18 -30.49
C GLY A 343 -29.19 -3.53 -29.27
N ILE A 344 -29.38 -2.23 -29.12
CA ILE A 344 -28.84 -1.42 -28.02
C ILE A 344 -29.26 -1.96 -26.62
N TRP A 345 -30.44 -2.53 -26.49
CA TRP A 345 -30.92 -3.06 -25.20
C TRP A 345 -30.10 -4.26 -24.70
N GLY A 346 -29.64 -5.12 -25.62
CA GLY A 346 -28.73 -6.21 -25.27
C GLY A 346 -27.38 -5.68 -24.77
N VAL A 347 -26.87 -4.62 -25.39
CA VAL A 347 -25.62 -3.96 -24.96
C VAL A 347 -25.78 -3.31 -23.59
N ILE A 348 -26.89 -2.61 -23.35
CA ILE A 348 -27.18 -2.00 -22.03
C ILE A 348 -27.24 -3.09 -20.94
N PHE A 349 -27.92 -4.20 -21.22
CA PHE A 349 -28.02 -5.31 -20.27
C PHE A 349 -26.64 -5.94 -19.96
N ALA A 350 -25.82 -6.20 -20.99
CA ALA A 350 -24.47 -6.73 -20.82
C ALA A 350 -23.58 -5.77 -19.98
N ASN A 351 -23.64 -4.48 -20.27
CA ASN A 351 -22.94 -3.46 -19.52
C ASN A 351 -23.42 -3.34 -18.07
N ALA A 352 -24.73 -3.49 -17.81
CA ALA A 352 -25.28 -3.50 -16.46
C ALA A 352 -24.75 -4.69 -15.64
N LEU A 353 -24.68 -5.88 -16.22
CA LEU A 353 -24.09 -7.06 -15.60
C LEU A 353 -22.59 -6.84 -15.27
N ALA A 354 -21.83 -6.31 -16.23
CA ALA A 354 -20.41 -5.97 -16.02
C ALA A 354 -20.26 -4.96 -14.86
N THR A 355 -21.13 -3.95 -14.81
CA THR A 355 -21.10 -2.92 -13.76
C THR A 355 -21.37 -3.53 -12.38
N ILE A 356 -22.37 -4.41 -12.26
CA ILE A 356 -22.63 -5.11 -11.00
C ILE A 356 -21.39 -5.89 -10.56
N GLY A 357 -20.78 -6.65 -11.46
CA GLY A 357 -19.53 -7.37 -11.18
C GLY A 357 -18.39 -6.45 -10.72
N ILE A 358 -18.21 -5.34 -11.39
CA ILE A 358 -17.19 -4.33 -11.05
C ILE A 358 -17.45 -3.71 -9.67
N LEU A 359 -18.70 -3.33 -9.36
CA LEU A 359 -19.04 -2.74 -8.07
C LEU A 359 -18.84 -3.73 -6.93
N LEU A 360 -19.22 -5.00 -7.11
CA LEU A 360 -18.96 -6.07 -6.15
C LEU A 360 -17.44 -6.26 -5.93
N LEU A 361 -16.67 -6.24 -7.00
CA LEU A 361 -15.21 -6.37 -6.90
C LEU A 361 -14.57 -5.15 -6.19
N VAL A 362 -15.04 -3.94 -6.49
CA VAL A 362 -14.60 -2.71 -5.79
C VAL A 362 -14.95 -2.77 -4.31
N ALA A 363 -16.15 -3.22 -3.96
CA ALA A 363 -16.57 -3.41 -2.57
C ALA A 363 -15.67 -4.45 -1.86
N TYR A 364 -15.38 -5.56 -2.51
CA TYR A 364 -14.46 -6.59 -1.99
C TYR A 364 -13.04 -6.03 -1.75
N VAL A 365 -12.48 -5.30 -2.72
CA VAL A 365 -11.15 -4.69 -2.59
C VAL A 365 -11.10 -3.68 -1.44
N ASN A 366 -12.13 -2.85 -1.30
CA ASN A 366 -12.21 -1.88 -0.22
C ASN A 366 -12.30 -2.57 1.15
N GLU A 367 -13.06 -3.65 1.27
CA GLU A 367 -13.16 -4.42 2.51
C GLU A 367 -11.83 -5.08 2.87
N GLN A 368 -11.15 -5.72 1.91
CA GLN A 368 -9.80 -6.29 2.13
C GLN A 368 -8.79 -5.23 2.60
N ARG A 369 -8.84 -4.04 2.01
CA ARG A 369 -7.97 -2.93 2.44
C ARG A 369 -8.29 -2.47 3.85
N ARG A 370 -9.57 -2.30 4.18
CA ARG A 370 -10.01 -1.92 5.52
C ARG A 370 -9.52 -2.91 6.56
N GLN A 371 -9.65 -4.21 6.28
CA GLN A 371 -9.16 -5.27 7.17
C GLN A 371 -7.62 -5.23 7.32
N ALA A 372 -6.89 -5.00 6.23
CA ALA A 372 -5.43 -4.89 6.27
C ALA A 372 -4.97 -3.65 7.06
N GLU A 373 -5.66 -2.52 6.93
CA GLU A 373 -5.38 -1.29 7.70
C GLU A 373 -5.68 -1.50 9.19
N THR A 374 -6.79 -2.13 9.52
CA THR A 374 -7.15 -2.46 10.91
C THR A 374 -6.09 -3.37 11.54
N LYS A 375 -5.65 -4.42 10.83
CA LYS A 375 -4.57 -5.31 11.30
C LYS A 375 -3.27 -4.55 11.54
N LYS A 376 -2.89 -3.62 10.64
CA LYS A 376 -1.68 -2.78 10.85
C LYS A 376 -1.81 -1.90 12.08
N LEU A 377 -2.95 -1.24 12.27
CA LEU A 377 -3.20 -0.40 13.44
C LEU A 377 -3.14 -1.20 14.75
N VAL A 378 -3.70 -2.41 14.76
CA VAL A 378 -3.61 -3.31 15.92
C VAL A 378 -2.14 -3.66 16.20
N GLN A 379 -1.40 -4.07 15.18
CA GLN A 379 0.02 -4.42 15.33
C GLN A 379 0.88 -3.22 15.77
N GLU A 380 0.64 -2.04 15.22
CA GLU A 380 1.33 -0.81 15.65
C GLU A 380 1.01 -0.45 17.11
N ASN A 381 -0.24 -0.62 17.53
CA ASN A 381 -0.64 -0.41 18.93
C ASN A 381 0.00 -1.45 19.86
N GLU A 382 0.05 -2.73 19.49
CA GLU A 382 0.73 -3.79 20.26
C GLU A 382 2.23 -3.46 20.43
N ILE A 383 2.91 -3.06 19.37
CA ILE A 383 4.32 -2.63 19.43
C ILE A 383 4.48 -1.40 20.34
N ARG A 384 3.54 -0.46 20.27
CA ARG A 384 3.56 0.75 21.11
C ARG A 384 3.37 0.41 22.59
N ILE A 385 2.41 -0.47 22.90
CA ILE A 385 2.18 -0.95 24.26
C ILE A 385 3.42 -1.68 24.78
N ALA A 386 3.98 -2.61 24.00
CA ALA A 386 5.19 -3.33 24.40
C ALA A 386 6.39 -2.40 24.67
N ARG A 387 6.53 -1.31 23.89
CA ARG A 387 7.56 -0.29 24.16
C ARG A 387 7.30 0.49 25.44
N MET A 388 6.05 0.86 25.69
CA MET A 388 5.67 1.55 26.93
C MET A 388 5.92 0.68 28.16
N ASP A 389 5.57 -0.61 28.09
CA ASP A 389 5.84 -1.59 29.16
C ASP A 389 7.35 -1.78 29.40
N ALA A 390 8.14 -1.82 28.33
CA ALA A 390 9.60 -1.93 28.45
C ALA A 390 10.21 -0.69 29.12
N VAL A 391 9.77 0.52 28.75
CA VAL A 391 10.22 1.77 29.38
C VAL A 391 9.80 1.84 30.84
N ALA A 392 8.54 1.50 31.16
CA ALA A 392 8.05 1.48 32.52
C ALA A 392 8.83 0.50 33.40
N LYS A 393 9.19 -0.67 32.85
CA LYS A 393 10.03 -1.64 33.53
C LYS A 393 11.44 -1.12 33.79
N GLU A 394 12.06 -0.47 32.84
CA GLU A 394 13.38 0.15 32.98
C GLU A 394 13.36 1.28 34.02
N GLU A 395 12.34 2.14 34.01
CA GLU A 395 12.15 3.17 35.03
C GLU A 395 11.96 2.58 36.43
N LEU A 396 11.21 1.48 36.54
CA LEU A 396 11.00 0.77 37.81
C LEU A 396 12.32 0.15 38.30
N GLU A 397 13.08 -0.51 37.43
CA GLU A 397 14.38 -1.08 37.78
C GLU A 397 15.37 0.01 38.23
N LEU A 398 15.35 1.16 37.56
CA LEU A 398 16.17 2.30 37.96
C LEU A 398 15.75 2.82 39.36
N ALA A 399 14.45 3.02 39.58
CA ALA A 399 13.93 3.47 40.87
C ALA A 399 14.28 2.49 42.00
N VAL A 400 14.13 1.19 41.75
CA VAL A 400 14.53 0.14 42.72
C VAL A 400 16.03 0.18 42.98
N SER A 401 16.85 0.40 41.93
CA SER A 401 18.31 0.49 42.12
C SER A 401 18.73 1.70 42.98
N VAL A 402 18.04 2.86 42.76
CA VAL A 402 18.28 4.05 43.58
C VAL A 402 17.91 3.83 45.04
N VAL A 403 16.72 3.28 45.29
CA VAL A 403 16.27 2.96 46.66
C VAL A 403 17.21 1.97 47.33
N ARG A 404 17.69 0.96 46.62
CA ARG A 404 18.67 -0.01 47.12
C ARG A 404 20.01 0.64 47.49
N GLN A 405 20.49 1.57 46.66
CA GLN A 405 21.70 2.32 46.95
C GLN A 405 21.53 3.23 48.17
N GLU A 406 20.40 3.88 48.32
CA GLU A 406 20.10 4.70 49.50
C GLU A 406 20.01 3.86 50.76
N ALA A 407 19.38 2.68 50.70
CA ALA A 407 19.33 1.72 51.81
C ALA A 407 20.73 1.27 52.21
N LEU A 408 21.60 0.90 51.26
CA LEU A 408 22.98 0.53 51.54
C LEU A 408 23.76 1.67 52.20
N LYS A 409 23.61 2.89 51.72
CA LYS A 409 24.24 4.07 52.32
C LYS A 409 23.69 4.37 53.73
N ALA A 410 22.42 4.10 53.96
CA ALA A 410 21.81 4.23 55.28
C ALA A 410 22.35 3.16 56.26
N GLU A 411 22.50 1.92 55.80
CA GLU A 411 23.10 0.82 56.55
C GLU A 411 24.57 1.11 56.90
N GLU A 412 25.37 1.57 55.91
CA GLU A 412 26.75 1.99 56.20
C GLU A 412 26.83 3.11 57.25
N ARG A 413 25.94 4.12 57.15
CA ARG A 413 25.88 5.20 58.14
C ARG A 413 25.43 4.70 59.52
N ALA A 414 24.50 3.76 59.56
CA ALA A 414 24.08 3.14 60.79
C ALA A 414 25.23 2.34 61.41
N GLN A 415 25.97 1.58 60.61
CA GLN A 415 27.14 0.83 61.06
C GLN A 415 28.24 1.77 61.60
N GLN A 416 28.53 2.86 60.86
CA GLN A 416 29.51 3.85 61.31
C GLN A 416 29.08 4.50 62.65
N ARG A 417 27.77 4.80 62.81
CA ARG A 417 27.25 5.32 64.09
C ARG A 417 27.36 4.29 65.22
N PHE A 418 27.10 3.03 64.89
CA PHE A 418 27.23 1.94 65.86
C PHE A 418 28.69 1.77 66.29
N ASP A 419 29.64 1.77 65.35
CA ASP A 419 31.07 1.66 65.64
C ASP A 419 31.59 2.86 66.44
N MET A 420 31.11 4.09 66.12
CA MET A 420 31.40 5.29 66.89
C MET A 420 30.80 5.20 68.30
N ALA A 421 29.55 4.76 68.43
CA ALA A 421 28.92 4.58 69.75
C ALA A 421 29.67 3.52 70.59
N GLN A 422 30.06 2.41 69.94
CA GLN A 422 30.84 1.36 70.58
C GLN A 422 32.22 1.85 71.05
N SER A 423 32.90 2.64 70.20
CA SER A 423 34.18 3.25 70.53
C SER A 423 34.06 4.26 71.71
N THR A 424 32.97 5.06 71.64
CA THR A 424 32.64 6.02 72.71
C THR A 424 32.28 5.30 73.99
N ALA A 425 31.48 4.20 73.94
CA ALA A 425 31.16 3.38 75.05
C ALA A 425 32.39 2.68 75.67
N ARG A 426 33.32 2.22 74.81
CA ARG A 426 34.62 1.69 75.27
C ARG A 426 35.44 2.74 76.03
N LYS A 427 35.52 3.98 75.46
CA LYS A 427 36.19 5.08 76.13
C LYS A 427 35.53 5.40 77.49
N ALA A 428 34.19 5.51 77.49
CA ALA A 428 33.44 5.73 78.70
C ALA A 428 33.60 4.57 79.75
N LEU A 429 33.69 3.33 79.22
CA LEU A 429 34.01 2.18 80.11
C LEU A 429 35.42 2.26 80.70
N MET A 430 36.44 2.66 79.92
CA MET A 430 37.77 2.88 80.45
C MET A 430 37.81 4.04 81.45
N GLU A 431 37.12 5.14 81.15
CA GLU A 431 36.96 6.26 82.11
C GLU A 431 36.19 5.86 83.31
N LEU A 432 35.17 4.97 83.18
CA LEU A 432 34.43 4.40 84.31
C LEU A 432 35.29 3.42 85.09
N GLU A 433 36.14 2.61 84.46
CA GLU A 433 37.11 1.76 85.14
C GLU A 433 38.15 2.59 85.92
N GLU A 434 38.65 3.67 85.27
CA GLU A 434 39.55 4.61 85.98
C GLU A 434 38.82 5.32 87.10
N ALA A 435 37.58 5.79 86.87
CA ALA A 435 36.73 6.40 87.91
C ALA A 435 36.32 5.41 88.96
N ARG A 436 36.07 4.13 88.63
CA ARG A 436 35.77 3.03 89.58
C ARG A 436 36.97 2.70 90.39
N ASN A 437 38.15 2.64 89.82
CA ASN A 437 39.39 2.47 90.56
C ASN A 437 39.70 3.67 91.47
N ALA A 438 39.29 4.89 91.03
CA ALA A 438 39.31 6.09 91.84
C ALA A 438 38.19 6.08 92.91
N LEU A 439 37.02 5.48 92.62
CA LEU A 439 35.87 5.40 93.47
C LEU A 439 35.99 4.26 94.45
N ASP A 440 36.60 3.10 94.08
CA ASP A 440 36.88 2.01 94.99
C ASP A 440 37.92 2.42 96.10
N ASN A 441 38.74 3.43 95.77
CA ASN A 441 39.53 4.14 96.76
C ASN A 441 38.72 5.15 97.58
N SER A 442 37.54 5.58 97.14
CA SER A 442 36.65 6.48 97.87
C SER A 442 35.35 5.82 98.33
N ARG A 443 35.09 4.54 97.99
CA ARG A 443 33.89 3.75 98.40
C ARG A 443 33.98 3.03 99.74
N ALA A 444 34.94 3.37 100.50
CA ALA A 444 34.84 3.13 101.91
C ALA A 444 33.79 4.03 102.61
N GLN A 445 33.21 5.00 101.84
CA GLN A 445 32.19 5.89 102.39
C GLN A 445 31.03 6.04 101.44
N VAL A 446 29.89 5.53 101.72
CA VAL A 446 28.56 5.76 101.15
C VAL A 446 28.01 4.64 100.25
N GLN A 447 27.43 3.64 100.95
CA GLN A 447 26.28 2.90 100.48
C GLN A 447 25.02 3.79 100.47
N ALA A 448 24.24 3.64 99.47
CA ALA A 448 22.77 3.62 99.45
C ALA A 448 22.04 4.40 98.38
N LEU A 449 20.98 3.78 97.87
CA LEU A 449 19.72 4.26 97.25
C LEU A 449 19.63 4.31 95.74
N GLN A 450 18.96 3.33 95.11
CA GLN A 450 17.56 3.06 94.72
C GLN A 450 17.10 3.69 93.34
N GLU A 451 16.83 2.88 92.43
CA GLU A 451 15.65 2.30 91.76
C GLU A 451 14.71 3.21 90.90
N SER A 452 14.47 2.77 89.72
CA SER A 452 13.25 2.34 88.97
C SER A 452 12.54 3.23 87.92
N GLN A 453 12.11 2.53 86.88
CA GLN A 453 10.90 2.70 86.01
C GLN A 453 10.94 3.65 84.79
N ASP A 454 10.25 3.50 83.64
CA ASP A 454 9.50 2.44 82.94
C ASP A 454 9.16 2.90 81.47
N LYS A 455 8.84 2.00 80.54
CA LYS A 455 8.46 2.27 79.16
C LYS A 455 7.05 1.77 78.83
N ALA A 456 6.23 2.57 78.10
CA ALA A 456 5.01 2.15 77.43
C ALA A 456 4.64 3.12 76.23
N PRO A 457 3.66 2.87 75.36
CA PRO A 457 3.93 2.48 73.98
C PRO A 457 3.57 3.57 72.94
N LYS A 458 4.39 3.63 71.89
CA LYS A 458 4.33 4.60 70.75
C LYS A 458 3.01 4.52 69.96
N LEU A 459 2.38 3.33 69.81
CA LEU A 459 1.16 3.14 69.01
C LEU A 459 -0.09 3.79 69.65
N GLN A 460 -0.16 3.79 71.00
CA GLN A 460 -1.27 4.38 71.74
C GLN A 460 -1.29 5.90 71.57
N ASN A 461 -0.13 6.51 71.65
CA ASN A 461 0.04 7.94 71.52
C ASN A 461 -0.28 8.42 70.10
N PHE A 462 0.11 7.66 69.06
CA PHE A 462 -0.21 7.97 67.68
C PHE A 462 -1.72 7.92 67.38
N ALA A 463 -2.40 6.89 67.91
CA ALA A 463 -3.84 6.73 67.77
C ALA A 463 -4.63 7.84 68.47
N GLU A 464 -4.16 8.31 69.63
CA GLU A 464 -4.76 9.45 70.37
C GLU A 464 -4.50 10.78 69.68
N LEU A 465 -3.29 10.98 69.14
CA LEU A 465 -2.91 12.21 68.43
C LEU A 465 -3.76 12.48 67.15
N HIS A 466 -4.12 11.40 66.47
CA HIS A 466 -4.89 11.50 65.23
C HIS A 466 -6.36 11.10 65.38
N GLU A 467 -6.85 11.03 66.61
CA GLU A 467 -8.25 10.69 66.96
C GLU A 467 -8.77 9.44 66.22
N LEU A 468 -7.93 8.38 66.17
CA LEU A 468 -8.31 7.14 65.49
C LEU A 468 -9.28 6.33 66.39
N THR A 469 -10.35 5.87 65.77
CA THR A 469 -11.30 4.98 66.43
C THR A 469 -10.64 3.61 66.74
N PRO A 470 -11.18 2.82 67.69
CA PRO A 470 -10.62 1.51 68.02
C PRO A 470 -10.45 0.60 66.79
N ARG A 471 -11.36 0.66 65.86
CA ARG A 471 -11.31 -0.12 64.60
C ARG A 471 -10.27 0.41 63.61
N GLU A 472 -10.08 1.70 63.52
CA GLU A 472 -9.01 2.30 62.72
C GLU A 472 -7.63 1.99 63.30
N LYS A 473 -7.50 1.95 64.64
CA LYS A 473 -6.28 1.53 65.29
C LYS A 473 -5.92 0.07 64.99
N GLU A 474 -6.90 -0.86 65.00
CA GLU A 474 -6.71 -2.25 64.58
C GLU A 474 -6.25 -2.37 63.11
N VAL A 475 -6.85 -1.58 62.22
CA VAL A 475 -6.45 -1.53 60.79
C VAL A 475 -5.03 -0.98 60.65
N LEU A 476 -4.68 0.07 61.38
CA LEU A 476 -3.33 0.65 61.40
C LEU A 476 -2.31 -0.33 61.91
N GLU A 477 -2.58 -0.99 63.03
CA GLU A 477 -1.70 -1.98 63.65
C GLU A 477 -1.41 -3.16 62.72
N LEU A 478 -2.42 -3.62 61.99
CA LEU A 478 -2.27 -4.68 60.99
C LEU A 478 -1.41 -4.22 59.79
N ILE A 479 -1.59 -3.00 59.35
CA ILE A 479 -0.81 -2.41 58.24
C ILE A 479 0.67 -2.26 58.62
N LEU A 480 0.94 -1.91 59.86
CA LEU A 480 2.30 -1.74 60.40
C LEU A 480 3.00 -3.06 60.65
N SER A 481 2.24 -4.12 60.98
CA SER A 481 2.78 -5.43 61.36
C SER A 481 2.91 -6.44 60.22
N LYS A 482 2.13 -6.26 59.11
CA LYS A 482 2.08 -7.24 58.00
C LYS A 482 2.04 -6.59 56.62
N GLU A 483 2.79 -7.22 55.71
CA GLU A 483 2.67 -6.94 54.28
C GLU A 483 1.57 -7.81 53.66
N GLY A 484 0.77 -7.23 52.72
CA GLY A 484 -0.30 -7.95 52.05
C GLY A 484 -1.18 -7.02 51.22
N THR A 485 -1.96 -7.57 50.32
CA THR A 485 -2.95 -6.81 49.55
C THR A 485 -4.11 -6.36 50.44
N GLY A 486 -4.82 -5.31 50.09
CA GLY A 486 -6.00 -4.84 50.84
C GLY A 486 -7.04 -5.93 51.06
N LYS A 487 -7.16 -6.87 50.12
CA LYS A 487 -8.06 -8.03 50.20
C LYS A 487 -7.62 -9.08 51.24
N GLU A 488 -6.33 -9.31 51.33
CA GLU A 488 -5.75 -10.24 52.32
C GLU A 488 -5.87 -9.69 53.74
N LEU A 489 -5.56 -8.42 53.93
CA LEU A 489 -5.64 -7.77 55.24
C LEU A 489 -7.10 -7.60 55.72
N ALA A 490 -8.02 -7.31 54.81
CA ALA A 490 -9.44 -7.28 55.13
C ALA A 490 -9.96 -8.64 55.65
N LYS A 491 -9.46 -9.75 55.11
CA LYS A 491 -9.81 -11.11 55.50
C LYS A 491 -9.34 -11.46 56.90
N GLU A 492 -8.16 -10.95 57.32
CA GLU A 492 -7.67 -11.15 58.70
C GLU A 492 -8.51 -10.41 59.75
N LEU A 493 -9.02 -9.23 59.40
CA LEU A 493 -9.93 -8.48 60.29
C LEU A 493 -11.40 -8.95 60.19
N LEU A 494 -11.68 -10.00 59.43
CA LEU A 494 -13.02 -10.53 59.17
C LEU A 494 -14.00 -9.48 58.63
N ILE A 495 -13.53 -8.58 57.79
CA ILE A 495 -14.34 -7.52 57.12
C ILE A 495 -14.26 -7.63 55.60
N SER A 496 -15.22 -7.02 54.91
CA SER A 496 -15.15 -6.94 53.44
C SER A 496 -14.05 -5.98 52.99
N GLU A 497 -13.47 -6.24 51.86
CA GLU A 497 -12.44 -5.38 51.25
C GLU A 497 -12.91 -3.92 51.13
N ARG A 498 -14.20 -3.71 50.79
CA ARG A 498 -14.81 -2.39 50.73
C ARG A 498 -14.85 -1.66 52.07
N VAL A 499 -15.06 -2.39 53.14
CA VAL A 499 -15.06 -1.84 54.52
C VAL A 499 -13.62 -1.54 54.95
N PHE A 500 -12.67 -2.38 54.62
CA PHE A 500 -11.26 -2.15 54.86
C PHE A 500 -10.76 -0.88 54.18
N GLN A 501 -11.08 -0.72 52.88
CA GLN A 501 -10.72 0.48 52.14
C GLN A 501 -11.35 1.75 52.73
N ARG A 502 -12.56 1.67 53.20
CA ARG A 502 -13.20 2.80 53.88
C ARG A 502 -12.47 3.21 55.17
N TYR A 503 -12.04 2.27 55.98
CA TYR A 503 -11.23 2.58 57.15
C TYR A 503 -9.86 3.13 56.78
N LEU A 504 -9.26 2.59 55.74
CA LEU A 504 -7.98 3.07 55.23
C LEU A 504 -8.07 4.52 54.74
N THR A 505 -9.10 4.85 53.99
CA THR A 505 -9.37 6.23 53.55
C THR A 505 -9.58 7.16 54.72
N SER A 506 -10.35 6.75 55.71
CA SER A 506 -10.57 7.53 56.93
C SER A 506 -9.27 7.77 57.73
N ILE A 507 -8.40 6.78 57.80
CA ILE A 507 -7.06 6.94 58.44
C ILE A 507 -6.22 7.94 57.60
N TYR A 508 -6.24 7.85 56.29
CA TYR A 508 -5.52 8.80 55.43
C TYR A 508 -6.02 10.24 55.62
N ASP A 509 -7.32 10.44 55.68
CA ASP A 509 -7.90 11.76 55.91
C ASP A 509 -7.50 12.35 57.25
N LYS A 510 -7.47 11.52 58.30
CA LYS A 510 -7.09 11.94 59.69
C LYS A 510 -5.59 12.17 59.85
N THR A 511 -4.77 11.44 59.12
CA THR A 511 -3.31 11.54 59.20
C THR A 511 -2.72 12.45 58.11
N GLY A 512 -3.53 12.97 57.20
CA GLY A 512 -3.08 13.79 56.07
C GLY A 512 -2.22 13.04 55.05
N THR A 513 -2.33 11.70 55.00
CA THR A 513 -1.57 10.86 54.07
C THR A 513 -2.44 10.40 52.92
N ASN A 514 -1.83 10.09 51.76
CA ASN A 514 -2.59 9.73 50.53
C ASN A 514 -2.29 8.30 50.04
N SER A 515 -1.48 7.56 50.78
CA SER A 515 -1.11 6.21 50.38
C SER A 515 -0.67 5.39 51.60
N ARG A 516 -0.75 4.06 51.48
CA ARG A 516 -0.32 3.12 52.51
C ARG A 516 1.15 3.30 52.86
N ILE A 517 2.02 3.48 51.87
CA ILE A 517 3.45 3.74 52.08
C ILE A 517 3.64 5.09 52.79
N GLY A 518 2.91 6.10 52.41
CA GLY A 518 2.93 7.41 53.06
C GLY A 518 2.52 7.33 54.51
N LEU A 519 1.49 6.55 54.86
CA LEU A 519 1.03 6.32 56.23
C LEU A 519 2.09 5.60 57.07
N ILE A 520 2.71 4.57 56.53
CA ILE A 520 3.79 3.81 57.23
C ILE A 520 4.99 4.72 57.50
N LEU A 521 5.43 5.48 56.49
CA LEU A 521 6.54 6.42 56.63
C LEU A 521 6.24 7.53 57.64
N TYR A 522 5.02 8.03 57.65
CA TYR A 522 4.58 9.04 58.58
C TYR A 522 4.57 8.53 60.01
N TYR A 523 4.09 7.28 60.26
CA TYR A 523 4.09 6.65 61.58
C TYR A 523 5.50 6.39 62.13
N TYR A 524 6.44 5.95 61.28
CA TYR A 524 7.83 5.71 61.72
C TYR A 524 8.70 6.97 61.74
N GLY A 525 8.24 8.07 61.10
CA GLY A 525 8.92 9.36 61.07
C GLY A 525 8.62 10.27 62.25
N GLN A 526 7.57 9.99 63.04
CA GLN A 526 7.29 10.60 64.33
C GLN A 526 7.89 9.74 65.47
#